data_f9a465172be76f584c08b22ac5ce8b42
#
_entry.id   f9a465172be76f584c08b22ac5ce8b42
#
_cell.length_a   1.000
_cell.length_b   1.000
_cell.length_c   1.000
_cell.angle_alpha   90.00
_cell.angle_beta   90.00
_cell.angle_gamma   90.00
#
_symmetry.space_group_name_H-M   'P 1'
#
loop_
_entity.id
_entity.type
_entity.pdbx_description
1 polymer ?
#
loop_
_entity_poly.entity_id
_entity_poly.type
_entity_poly.pdbx_seq_one_letter_code
_entity_poly.pdbx_strand_id
1 'polypeptide(L)'
;MHLTLAHVGARPGSKDEVDALTQVYLERCSPFARCRSEAFRTEDALMEWLQKQQGRMPAVAVLLDSRGRTMTSEIFAAWLGMRRDEGAQHIVFAIGPASGWSQTARDRAQLLLSLGPMTLAHALARLVVAEQLYRAFTILTGHPYHAGH
;
A
#
# COMPACT_ATOMS: atom_id res chain seq x y z
N MET A 1 5.22 -10.46 9.05
CA MET A 1 4.53 -9.21 8.72
C MET A 1 3.57 -9.43 7.56
N HIS A 2 2.38 -8.88 7.68
CA HIS A 2 1.38 -8.90 6.61
C HIS A 2 1.29 -7.53 5.96
N LEU A 3 1.19 -7.49 4.64
CA LEU A 3 0.88 -6.29 3.88
C LEU A 3 -0.44 -6.49 3.14
N THR A 4 -1.32 -5.53 3.25
CA THR A 4 -2.56 -5.51 2.48
C THR A 4 -2.55 -4.29 1.56
N LEU A 5 -2.74 -4.52 0.27
CA LEU A 5 -3.01 -3.48 -0.69
C LEU A 5 -4.52 -3.38 -0.86
N ALA A 6 -5.11 -2.38 -0.22
CA ALA A 6 -6.55 -2.17 -0.19
C ALA A 6 -6.96 -1.07 -1.16
N HIS A 7 -8.19 -1.11 -1.62
CA HIS A 7 -8.76 0.01 -2.37
C HIS A 7 -10.25 0.14 -2.10
N VAL A 8 -10.74 1.36 -2.23
CA VAL A 8 -12.17 1.66 -2.20
C VAL A 8 -12.68 1.71 -3.64
N GLY A 9 -13.49 0.73 -4.02
CA GLY A 9 -14.00 0.58 -5.37
C GLY A 9 -14.33 -0.87 -5.69
N ALA A 10 -14.70 -1.12 -6.93
CA ALA A 10 -15.06 -2.45 -7.38
C ALA A 10 -13.86 -3.41 -7.37
N ARG A 11 -14.14 -4.68 -7.13
CA ARG A 11 -13.17 -5.74 -7.29
C ARG A 11 -12.77 -5.85 -8.76
N PRO A 12 -11.47 -5.94 -9.11
CA PRO A 12 -11.03 -6.11 -10.49
C PRO A 12 -11.61 -7.39 -11.12
N GLY A 13 -11.94 -7.32 -12.41
CA GLY A 13 -12.34 -8.50 -13.16
C GLY A 13 -11.19 -9.46 -13.38
N SER A 14 -11.50 -10.73 -13.66
CA SER A 14 -10.49 -11.80 -13.86
C SER A 14 -9.57 -11.57 -15.07
N LYS A 15 -9.99 -10.71 -16.01
CA LYS A 15 -9.24 -10.38 -17.22
C LYS A 15 -8.55 -9.02 -17.15
N ASP A 16 -8.55 -8.37 -15.99
CA ASP A 16 -7.90 -7.07 -15.80
C ASP A 16 -6.39 -7.24 -15.86
N GLU A 17 -5.77 -6.72 -16.91
CA GLU A 17 -4.34 -6.86 -17.16
C GLU A 17 -3.50 -6.10 -16.14
N VAL A 18 -3.97 -4.94 -15.71
CA VAL A 18 -3.26 -4.11 -14.71
C VAL A 18 -3.31 -4.80 -13.36
N ASP A 19 -4.45 -5.38 -12.99
CA ASP A 19 -4.55 -6.15 -11.76
C ASP A 19 -3.68 -7.41 -11.79
N ALA A 20 -3.63 -8.10 -12.92
CA ALA A 20 -2.76 -9.27 -13.09
C ALA A 20 -1.29 -8.91 -12.82
N LEU A 21 -0.82 -7.77 -13.33
CA LEU A 21 0.54 -7.31 -13.09
C LEU A 21 0.74 -6.87 -11.63
N THR A 22 -0.27 -6.25 -11.04
CA THR A 22 -0.25 -5.90 -9.60
C THR A 22 -0.03 -7.15 -8.75
N GLN A 23 -0.75 -8.24 -9.04
CA GLN A 23 -0.62 -9.50 -8.33
C GLN A 23 0.78 -10.10 -8.51
N VAL A 24 1.39 -9.97 -9.69
CA VAL A 24 2.77 -10.42 -9.92
C VAL A 24 3.75 -9.75 -8.95
N TYR A 25 3.64 -8.44 -8.75
CA TYR A 25 4.52 -7.73 -7.81
C TYR A 25 4.23 -8.12 -6.36
N LEU A 26 2.97 -8.28 -5.99
CA LEU A 26 2.63 -8.74 -4.64
C LEU A 26 3.19 -10.15 -4.37
N GLU A 27 3.13 -11.05 -5.34
CA GLU A 27 3.74 -12.37 -5.22
C GLU A 27 5.26 -12.30 -5.07
N ARG A 28 5.92 -11.39 -5.79
CA ARG A 28 7.36 -11.17 -5.64
C ARG A 28 7.75 -10.70 -4.25
N CYS A 29 6.83 -10.10 -3.51
CA CYS A 29 7.05 -9.73 -2.11
C CYS A 29 6.97 -10.91 -1.13
N SER A 30 6.46 -12.06 -1.58
CA SER A 30 6.18 -13.19 -0.69
C SER A 30 7.36 -13.70 0.15
N PRO A 31 8.62 -13.67 -0.31
CA PRO A 31 9.75 -14.04 0.53
C PRO A 31 9.96 -13.11 1.74
N PHE A 32 9.40 -11.90 1.70
CA PHE A 32 9.63 -10.86 2.70
C PHE A 32 8.42 -10.65 3.61
N ALA A 33 7.21 -10.77 3.06
CA ALA A 33 5.97 -10.54 3.78
C ALA A 33 4.81 -11.24 3.08
N ARG A 34 3.78 -11.56 3.85
CA ARG A 34 2.52 -12.06 3.27
C ARG A 34 1.74 -10.86 2.71
N CYS A 35 1.56 -10.84 1.40
CA CYS A 35 0.91 -9.75 0.69
C CYS A 35 -0.41 -10.21 0.09
N ARG A 36 -1.45 -9.40 0.26
CA ARG A 36 -2.76 -9.65 -0.35
C ARG A 36 -3.42 -8.36 -0.78
N SER A 37 -4.44 -8.48 -1.65
CA SER A 37 -5.29 -7.38 -2.07
C SER A 37 -6.66 -7.52 -1.44
N GLU A 38 -7.27 -6.38 -1.10
CA GLU A 38 -8.64 -6.32 -0.61
C GLU A 38 -9.38 -5.15 -1.26
N ALA A 39 -10.63 -5.36 -1.68
CA ALA A 39 -11.49 -4.32 -2.22
C ALA A 39 -12.64 -4.04 -1.25
N PHE A 40 -12.94 -2.76 -1.06
CA PHE A 40 -14.04 -2.31 -0.20
C PHE A 40 -14.96 -1.40 -1.00
N ARG A 41 -16.27 -1.56 -0.81
CA ARG A 41 -17.26 -0.75 -1.54
C ARG A 41 -17.22 0.71 -1.12
N THR A 42 -16.92 0.98 0.16
CA THR A 42 -16.94 2.32 0.73
C THR A 42 -15.74 2.54 1.64
N GLU A 43 -15.42 3.80 1.87
CA GLU A 43 -14.42 4.19 2.87
C GLU A 43 -14.80 3.66 4.26
N ASP A 44 -16.07 3.76 4.64
CA ASP A 44 -16.53 3.29 5.96
C ASP A 44 -16.29 1.80 6.14
N ALA A 45 -16.53 1.00 5.12
CA ALA A 45 -16.26 -0.44 5.17
C ALA A 45 -14.77 -0.73 5.37
N LEU A 46 -13.89 0.02 4.70
CA LEU A 46 -12.44 -0.10 4.89
C LEU A 46 -12.04 0.30 6.31
N MET A 47 -12.55 1.42 6.81
CA MET A 47 -12.20 1.91 8.15
C MET A 47 -12.67 0.94 9.23
N GLU A 48 -13.86 0.37 9.09
CA GLU A 48 -14.38 -0.64 10.00
C GLU A 48 -13.51 -1.90 9.99
N TRP A 49 -13.11 -2.35 8.80
CA TRP A 49 -12.23 -3.50 8.66
C TRP A 49 -10.86 -3.23 9.30
N LEU A 50 -10.28 -2.04 9.09
CA LEU A 50 -9.02 -1.63 9.71
C LEU A 50 -9.08 -1.69 11.23
N GLN A 51 -10.18 -1.22 11.81
CA GLN A 51 -10.37 -1.23 13.26
C GLN A 51 -10.40 -2.65 13.83
N LYS A 52 -10.88 -3.62 13.04
CA LYS A 52 -10.93 -5.04 13.43
C LYS A 52 -9.60 -5.77 13.23
N GLN A 53 -8.66 -5.20 12.49
CA GLN A 53 -7.34 -5.78 12.27
C GLN A 53 -6.42 -5.50 13.46
N GLN A 54 -6.82 -5.98 14.62
CA GLN A 54 -6.09 -5.76 15.87
C GLN A 54 -5.40 -7.05 16.28
N GLY A 55 -4.08 -7.11 16.09
CA GLY A 55 -3.23 -8.09 16.74
C GLY A 55 -2.68 -7.52 18.05
N ARG A 56 -1.45 -7.86 18.39
CA ARG A 56 -0.73 -7.25 19.53
C ARG A 56 -0.52 -5.76 19.34
N MET A 57 -0.44 -5.32 18.08
CA MET A 57 -0.29 -3.93 17.69
C MET A 57 -1.38 -3.57 16.69
N PRO A 58 -1.88 -2.33 16.72
CA PRO A 58 -2.82 -1.87 15.71
C PRO A 58 -2.20 -1.97 14.30
N ALA A 59 -3.03 -2.22 13.28
CA ALA A 59 -2.59 -2.15 11.90
C ALA A 59 -2.12 -0.74 11.56
N VAL A 60 -0.99 -0.63 10.86
CA VAL A 60 -0.48 0.63 10.36
C VAL A 60 -1.23 0.97 9.08
N ALA A 61 -1.91 2.11 9.05
CA ALA A 61 -2.67 2.56 7.89
C ALA A 61 -1.88 3.61 7.12
N VAL A 62 -1.58 3.30 5.85
CA VAL A 62 -0.98 4.23 4.89
C VAL A 62 -2.05 4.53 3.84
N LEU A 63 -2.53 5.76 3.80
CA LEU A 63 -3.49 6.17 2.79
C LEU A 63 -2.78 6.92 1.67
N LEU A 64 -3.07 6.51 0.43
CA LEU A 64 -2.57 7.20 -0.75
C LEU A 64 -3.40 8.47 -0.95
N ASP A 65 -2.75 9.62 -0.92
CA ASP A 65 -3.39 10.93 -1.01
C ASP A 65 -2.44 11.88 -1.73
N SER A 66 -2.93 12.57 -2.77
CA SER A 66 -2.11 13.51 -3.55
C SER A 66 -1.55 14.67 -2.72
N ARG A 67 -2.17 14.96 -1.58
CA ARG A 67 -1.72 15.99 -0.63
C ARG A 67 -0.80 15.43 0.45
N GLY A 68 -0.45 14.15 0.37
CA GLY A 68 0.42 13.49 1.32
C GLY A 68 1.89 13.79 1.10
N ARG A 69 2.71 13.12 1.89
CA ARG A 69 4.16 13.23 1.82
C ARG A 69 4.69 12.50 0.58
N THR A 70 5.54 13.16 -0.20
CA THR A 70 6.30 12.50 -1.27
C THR A 70 7.58 11.91 -0.71
N MET A 71 7.98 10.76 -1.23
CA MET A 71 9.20 10.05 -0.81
C MET A 71 9.94 9.55 -2.04
N THR A 72 11.27 9.51 -1.97
CA THR A 72 12.04 8.69 -2.90
C THR A 72 11.83 7.21 -2.57
N SER A 73 12.16 6.31 -3.49
CA SER A 73 12.06 4.88 -3.23
C SER A 73 12.94 4.45 -2.06
N GLU A 74 14.11 5.08 -1.89
CA GLU A 74 15.03 4.81 -0.78
C GLU A 74 14.44 5.25 0.56
N ILE A 75 13.81 6.43 0.61
CA ILE A 75 13.14 6.91 1.83
C ILE A 75 11.94 6.03 2.16
N PHE A 76 11.17 5.63 1.16
CA PHE A 76 10.06 4.72 1.37
C PHE A 76 10.52 3.37 1.91
N ALA A 77 11.60 2.82 1.35
CA ALA A 77 12.19 1.57 1.84
C ALA A 77 12.65 1.71 3.30
N ALA A 78 13.30 2.82 3.65
CA ALA A 78 13.73 3.08 5.03
C ALA A 78 12.53 3.18 5.97
N TRP A 79 11.44 3.84 5.54
CA TRP A 79 10.21 3.92 6.31
C TRP A 79 9.63 2.53 6.58
N LEU A 80 9.54 1.70 5.55
CA LEU A 80 9.03 0.33 5.66
C LEU A 80 9.90 -0.52 6.61
N GLY A 81 11.22 -0.41 6.47
CA GLY A 81 12.17 -1.10 7.33
C GLY A 81 12.04 -0.70 8.79
N MET A 82 11.80 0.58 9.07
CA MET A 82 11.56 1.07 10.43
C MET A 82 10.28 0.48 11.03
N ARG A 83 9.20 0.41 10.25
CA ARG A 83 7.94 -0.22 10.72
C ARG A 83 8.15 -1.68 11.04
N ARG A 84 8.85 -2.41 10.17
CA ARG A 84 9.22 -3.81 10.40
C ARG A 84 10.02 -3.96 11.70
N ASP A 85 11.04 -3.15 11.89
CA ASP A 85 11.96 -3.23 13.03
C ASP A 85 11.28 -2.83 14.35
N GLU A 86 10.25 -1.98 14.29
CA GLU A 86 9.40 -1.64 15.44
C GLU A 86 8.40 -2.76 15.78
N GLY A 87 8.34 -3.82 14.99
CA GLY A 87 7.47 -4.96 15.23
C GLY A 87 6.07 -4.83 14.62
N ALA A 88 5.88 -3.95 13.62
CA ALA A 88 4.60 -3.86 12.92
C ALA A 88 4.21 -5.22 12.35
N GLN A 89 3.01 -5.69 12.70
CA GLN A 89 2.50 -6.99 12.28
C GLN A 89 1.68 -6.89 11.00
N HIS A 90 1.02 -5.77 10.77
CA HIS A 90 0.15 -5.55 9.62
C HIS A 90 0.25 -4.10 9.16
N ILE A 91 0.57 -3.89 7.89
CA ILE A 91 0.58 -2.58 7.25
C ILE A 91 -0.43 -2.63 6.10
N VAL A 92 -1.32 -1.65 6.06
CA VAL A 92 -2.34 -1.53 5.01
C VAL A 92 -2.04 -0.29 4.19
N PHE A 93 -1.84 -0.48 2.88
CA PHE A 93 -1.70 0.59 1.90
C PHE A 93 -3.03 0.70 1.16
N ALA A 94 -3.71 1.82 1.25
CA ALA A 94 -5.06 1.95 0.72
C ALA A 94 -5.18 3.08 -0.31
N ILE A 95 -5.75 2.72 -1.47
CA ILE A 95 -6.13 3.68 -2.51
C ILE A 95 -7.59 4.08 -2.25
N GLY A 96 -7.84 5.39 -2.15
CA GLY A 96 -9.14 5.92 -1.79
C GLY A 96 -10.15 5.96 -2.93
N PRO A 97 -11.38 6.39 -2.63
CA PRO A 97 -12.38 6.61 -3.65
C PRO A 97 -12.00 7.77 -4.57
N ALA A 98 -12.63 7.84 -5.75
CA ALA A 98 -12.36 8.89 -6.73
C ALA A 98 -12.57 10.29 -6.17
N SER A 99 -13.48 10.44 -5.21
CA SER A 99 -13.74 11.71 -4.50
C SER A 99 -12.71 12.08 -3.44
N GLY A 100 -11.74 11.19 -3.19
CA GLY A 100 -10.73 11.38 -2.15
C GLY A 100 -11.19 10.88 -0.77
N TRP A 101 -10.24 10.85 0.17
CA TRP A 101 -10.51 10.44 1.55
C TRP A 101 -11.23 11.54 2.34
N SER A 102 -12.09 11.13 3.27
CA SER A 102 -12.64 12.05 4.27
C SER A 102 -11.55 12.54 5.22
N GLN A 103 -11.82 13.64 5.91
CA GLN A 103 -10.88 14.12 6.93
C GLN A 103 -10.74 13.11 8.08
N THR A 104 -11.81 12.41 8.45
CA THR A 104 -11.79 11.37 9.47
C THR A 104 -10.81 10.25 9.11
N ALA A 105 -10.86 9.77 7.87
CA ALA A 105 -9.93 8.75 7.39
C ALA A 105 -8.49 9.26 7.40
N ARG A 106 -8.27 10.48 6.95
CA ARG A 106 -6.94 11.09 6.91
C ARG A 106 -6.33 11.24 8.30
N ASP A 107 -7.15 11.65 9.28
CA ASP A 107 -6.70 11.79 10.66
C ASP A 107 -6.31 10.46 11.29
N ARG A 108 -6.90 9.38 10.84
CA ARG A 108 -6.59 8.04 11.34
C ARG A 108 -5.29 7.46 10.77
N ALA A 109 -4.85 7.92 9.63
CA ALA A 109 -3.69 7.36 8.95
C ALA A 109 -2.39 7.64 9.71
N GLN A 110 -1.50 6.66 9.79
CA GLN A 110 -0.14 6.85 10.28
C GLN A 110 0.74 7.56 9.23
N LEU A 111 0.38 7.41 7.97
CA LEU A 111 1.06 8.08 6.87
C LEU A 111 0.07 8.39 5.77
N LEU A 112 0.11 9.62 5.28
CA LEU A 112 -0.50 10.00 4.01
C LEU A 112 0.62 10.04 2.97
N LEU A 113 0.56 9.17 1.97
CA LEU A 113 1.62 9.00 0.98
C LEU A 113 1.14 9.51 -0.38
N SER A 114 1.91 10.42 -0.98
CA SER A 114 1.65 10.90 -2.34
C SER A 114 2.57 10.22 -3.34
N LEU A 115 1.99 9.78 -4.46
CA LEU A 115 2.76 9.25 -5.61
C LEU A 115 3.19 10.38 -6.58
N GLY A 116 3.00 11.61 -6.19
CA GLY A 116 3.34 12.78 -6.98
C GLY A 116 2.12 13.65 -7.28
N PRO A 117 2.32 14.77 -8.01
CA PRO A 117 1.25 15.72 -8.27
C PRO A 117 0.30 15.30 -9.40
N MET A 118 0.69 14.35 -10.23
CA MET A 118 -0.14 13.88 -11.33
C MET A 118 -1.24 12.95 -10.82
N THR A 119 -2.43 13.07 -11.40
CA THR A 119 -3.53 12.16 -11.11
C THR A 119 -3.32 10.85 -11.85
N LEU A 120 -3.32 9.76 -11.12
CA LEU A 120 -3.20 8.41 -11.68
C LEU A 120 -4.57 7.73 -11.71
N ALA A 121 -4.82 6.94 -12.76
CA ALA A 121 -5.94 6.02 -12.75
C ALA A 121 -5.83 5.10 -11.53
N HIS A 122 -6.96 4.78 -10.94
CA HIS A 122 -7.05 4.00 -9.69
C HIS A 122 -6.25 2.68 -9.75
N ALA A 123 -6.43 1.93 -10.85
CA ALA A 123 -5.71 0.67 -11.05
C ALA A 123 -4.20 0.87 -11.20
N LEU A 124 -3.77 1.96 -11.87
CA LEU A 124 -2.35 2.29 -12.01
C LEU A 124 -1.73 2.68 -10.67
N ALA A 125 -2.44 3.40 -9.83
CA ALA A 125 -1.96 3.73 -8.48
C ALA A 125 -1.69 2.45 -7.69
N ARG A 126 -2.59 1.46 -7.75
CA ARG A 126 -2.38 0.16 -7.10
C ARG A 126 -1.13 -0.55 -7.62
N LEU A 127 -0.95 -0.56 -8.94
CA LEU A 127 0.22 -1.17 -9.57
C LEU A 127 1.51 -0.49 -9.12
N VAL A 128 1.53 0.84 -9.11
CA VAL A 128 2.70 1.61 -8.67
C VAL A 128 3.06 1.28 -7.22
N VAL A 129 2.06 1.21 -6.33
CA VAL A 129 2.30 0.86 -4.93
C VAL A 129 2.86 -0.55 -4.81
N ALA A 130 2.29 -1.52 -5.52
CA ALA A 130 2.78 -2.91 -5.49
C ALA A 130 4.24 -3.01 -5.97
N GLU A 131 4.58 -2.32 -7.04
CA GLU A 131 5.95 -2.29 -7.56
C GLU A 131 6.90 -1.64 -6.56
N GLN A 132 6.50 -0.52 -5.94
CA GLN A 132 7.33 0.16 -4.94
C GLN A 132 7.50 -0.66 -3.67
N LEU A 133 6.52 -1.44 -3.27
CA LEU A 133 6.65 -2.38 -2.15
C LEU A 133 7.74 -3.43 -2.46
N TYR A 134 7.67 -4.03 -3.63
CA TYR A 134 8.71 -4.98 -4.05
C TYR A 134 10.09 -4.30 -4.10
N ARG A 135 10.18 -3.13 -4.72
CA ARG A 135 11.42 -2.34 -4.78
C ARG A 135 11.97 -2.05 -3.38
N ALA A 136 11.11 -1.66 -2.45
CA ALA A 136 11.50 -1.38 -1.07
C ALA A 136 12.14 -2.60 -0.40
N PHE A 137 11.55 -3.77 -0.55
CA PHE A 137 12.16 -5.00 0.00
C PHE A 137 13.49 -5.34 -0.66
N THR A 138 13.62 -5.10 -1.96
CA THR A 138 14.90 -5.33 -2.65
C THR A 138 15.98 -4.37 -2.16
N ILE A 139 15.64 -3.11 -1.90
CA ILE A 139 16.55 -2.14 -1.31
C ILE A 139 16.99 -2.59 0.09
N LEU A 140 16.04 -3.00 0.94
CA LEU A 140 16.31 -3.41 2.31
C LEU A 140 17.18 -4.66 2.41
N THR A 141 17.15 -5.54 1.40
CA THR A 141 17.89 -6.81 1.40
C THR A 141 19.12 -6.81 0.52
N GLY A 142 19.43 -5.68 -0.14
CA GLY A 142 20.60 -5.58 -1.02
C GLY A 142 20.45 -6.31 -2.36
N HIS A 143 19.25 -6.64 -2.77
CA HIS A 143 18.98 -7.26 -4.07
C HIS A 143 19.20 -6.23 -5.20
N PRO A 144 19.77 -6.63 -6.36
CA PRO A 144 20.17 -5.68 -7.42
C PRO A 144 19.02 -5.07 -8.23
N TYR A 145 17.77 -5.40 -7.97
CA TYR A 145 16.61 -4.90 -8.72
C TYR A 145 16.60 -3.38 -8.86
N HIS A 146 16.80 -2.67 -7.75
CA HIS A 146 16.78 -1.20 -7.76
C HIS A 146 18.01 -0.60 -8.47
N ALA A 147 19.15 -1.24 -8.38
CA ALA A 147 20.41 -0.73 -8.95
C ALA A 147 20.37 -0.65 -10.49
N GLY A 148 19.52 -1.43 -11.15
CA GLY A 148 19.36 -1.45 -12.60
C GLY A 148 18.31 -0.48 -13.14
N HIS A 149 17.68 0.29 -12.30
CA HIS A 149 16.54 1.12 -12.70
C HIS A 149 16.74 2.56 -12.26
#